data_89d1e2bd393aa026b9185b8840328e1e
#
_entry.id   89d1e2bd393aa026b9185b8840328e1e
#
_cell.length_a   1.000
_cell.length_b   1.000
_cell.length_c   1.000
_cell.angle_alpha   90.00
_cell.angle_beta   90.00
_cell.angle_gamma   90.00
#
_symmetry.space_group_name_H-M   'P 1'
#
loop_
_entity.id
_entity.type
_entity.pdbx_description
1 polymer ?
#
loop_
_entity_poly.entity_id
_entity_poly.type
_entity_poly.pdbx_seq_one_letter_code
_entity_poly.pdbx_strand_id
1 'polypeptide(L)'
;MKFFVPVGRKYDLPVFFNDEAELTRDISISALQVFIDNSDKKINVCDALSASGARGLRYAAEVKGVGKVFLNDSSPSAVKLIKKNIFLNKLQKKCTAIKSDASLLLSGNIYGMIDLDPFGPPVKFLDSTAKAAFHKGFIGITATDTAALCGSSPMAGLRKYGIKSIRTEFYNELGLRILITSIMLAFARHEKAFIPVLAFPYKHYYRIFGKVEHEGSVANLLDQFGFVNYCEKCSERSFGQPEIIHDGHQMKTCGPIYLGKINDSTFVEATLKDMRKRDFRLRKEELKLLDTLRQESDYLFYYNTHRLAKIYKFTVPKFEDLIERLNKNGFKASRTVFCDTGLRTNATLKELLKILI
;
A
#
# COMPACT_ATOMS: atom_id res chain seq x y z
N MET A 1 21.20 -10.49 -9.30
CA MET A 1 22.00 -10.34 -8.07
C MET A 1 22.09 -11.65 -7.29
N LYS A 2 23.10 -11.82 -6.42
CA LYS A 2 23.25 -12.99 -5.53
C LYS A 2 23.09 -12.54 -4.08
N PHE A 3 22.43 -13.36 -3.25
CA PHE A 3 22.25 -13.05 -1.84
C PHE A 3 22.59 -14.26 -0.98
N PHE A 4 23.32 -14.02 0.10
CA PHE A 4 23.27 -14.94 1.24
C PHE A 4 21.93 -14.67 1.96
N VAL A 5 21.14 -15.70 2.09
CA VAL A 5 19.90 -15.70 2.86
C VAL A 5 19.99 -16.80 3.91
N PRO A 6 19.41 -16.61 5.10
CA PRO A 6 19.35 -17.68 6.09
C PRO A 6 18.52 -18.85 5.55
N VAL A 7 18.94 -20.08 5.82
CA VAL A 7 18.22 -21.30 5.45
C VAL A 7 17.68 -21.94 6.72
N GLY A 8 16.37 -22.26 6.74
CA GLY A 8 15.70 -22.86 7.89
C GLY A 8 14.23 -22.45 7.98
N ARG A 9 13.55 -22.79 9.09
CA ARG A 9 12.18 -22.37 9.33
C ARG A 9 12.12 -20.86 9.52
N LYS A 10 11.19 -20.19 8.87
CA LYS A 10 11.07 -18.72 8.74
C LYS A 10 11.19 -17.95 10.06
N TYR A 11 10.65 -18.49 11.16
CA TYR A 11 10.62 -17.84 12.48
C TYR A 11 11.81 -18.18 13.37
N ASP A 12 12.61 -19.20 13.02
CA ASP A 12 13.78 -19.65 13.80
C ASP A 12 15.10 -19.09 13.23
N LEU A 13 15.02 -18.27 12.17
CA LEU A 13 16.19 -17.74 11.50
C LEU A 13 16.83 -16.58 12.28
N PRO A 14 18.15 -16.49 12.34
CA PRO A 14 18.86 -15.38 12.99
C PRO A 14 18.66 -14.04 12.28
N VAL A 15 18.25 -14.09 11.01
CA VAL A 15 17.86 -12.92 10.19
C VAL A 15 16.65 -13.31 9.35
N PHE A 16 15.65 -12.48 9.38
CA PHE A 16 14.43 -12.74 8.61
C PHE A 16 14.65 -12.59 7.10
N PHE A 17 14.07 -13.52 6.35
CA PHE A 17 13.91 -13.41 4.90
C PHE A 17 12.55 -13.96 4.50
N ASN A 18 11.82 -13.23 3.66
CA ASN A 18 10.52 -13.64 3.14
C ASN A 18 10.58 -13.75 1.61
N ASP A 19 10.58 -14.98 1.10
CA ASP A 19 10.54 -15.24 -0.35
C ASP A 19 9.27 -14.69 -0.99
N GLU A 20 8.14 -14.78 -0.28
CA GLU A 20 6.84 -14.31 -0.76
C GLU A 20 6.76 -12.79 -0.98
N ALA A 21 7.71 -12.02 -0.43
CA ALA A 21 7.82 -10.59 -0.68
C ALA A 21 8.54 -10.24 -2.00
N GLU A 22 8.87 -11.23 -2.85
CA GLU A 22 9.57 -11.01 -4.13
C GLU A 22 8.79 -10.04 -5.03
N LEU A 23 7.50 -10.31 -5.26
CA LEU A 23 6.65 -9.44 -6.07
C LEU A 23 6.68 -7.97 -5.61
N THR A 24 6.61 -7.72 -4.32
CA THR A 24 6.67 -6.34 -3.82
C THR A 24 8.05 -5.72 -3.92
N ARG A 25 9.12 -6.52 -3.81
CA ARG A 25 10.47 -6.03 -4.09
C ARG A 25 10.62 -5.63 -5.55
N ASP A 26 10.10 -6.42 -6.48
CA ASP A 26 10.13 -6.17 -7.92
C ASP A 26 9.34 -4.91 -8.29
N ILE A 27 8.10 -4.79 -7.81
CA ILE A 27 7.30 -3.56 -8.00
C ILE A 27 8.00 -2.34 -7.38
N SER A 28 8.65 -2.50 -6.22
CA SER A 28 9.40 -1.40 -5.57
C SER A 28 10.54 -0.89 -6.44
N ILE A 29 11.23 -1.77 -7.17
CA ILE A 29 12.29 -1.39 -8.11
C ILE A 29 11.72 -0.51 -9.24
N SER A 30 10.64 -0.96 -9.86
CA SER A 30 10.01 -0.22 -10.97
C SER A 30 9.38 1.10 -10.49
N ALA A 31 8.71 1.10 -9.33
CA ALA A 31 8.14 2.31 -8.75
C ALA A 31 9.22 3.36 -8.42
N LEU A 32 10.35 2.95 -7.84
CA LEU A 32 11.46 3.86 -7.57
C LEU A 32 12.12 4.36 -8.86
N GLN A 33 12.27 3.51 -9.89
CA GLN A 33 12.80 3.94 -11.18
C GLN A 33 11.93 5.04 -11.79
N VAL A 34 10.61 4.82 -11.86
CA VAL A 34 9.66 5.80 -12.39
C VAL A 34 9.72 7.12 -11.60
N PHE A 35 9.84 7.04 -10.28
CA PHE A 35 9.98 8.24 -9.47
C PHE A 35 11.27 9.01 -9.80
N ILE A 36 12.39 8.31 -9.94
CA ILE A 36 13.71 8.92 -10.24
C ILE A 36 13.75 9.48 -11.66
N ASP A 37 13.15 8.80 -12.63
CA ASP A 37 13.11 9.27 -14.03
C ASP A 37 12.40 10.64 -14.18
N ASN A 38 11.58 11.01 -13.19
CA ASN A 38 10.93 12.32 -13.08
C ASN A 38 11.64 13.28 -12.09
N SER A 39 12.87 12.96 -11.70
CA SER A 39 13.66 13.75 -10.74
C SER A 39 14.96 14.22 -11.36
N ASP A 40 15.31 15.50 -11.18
CA ASP A 40 16.54 16.09 -11.71
C ASP A 40 17.81 15.73 -10.90
N LYS A 41 17.67 15.04 -9.78
CA LYS A 41 18.77 14.78 -8.83
C LYS A 41 18.90 13.31 -8.47
N LYS A 42 20.16 12.91 -8.19
CA LYS A 42 20.41 11.62 -7.56
C LYS A 42 19.78 11.56 -6.17
N ILE A 43 19.09 10.47 -5.87
CA ILE A 43 18.32 10.27 -4.65
C ILE A 43 19.05 9.28 -3.74
N ASN A 44 19.30 9.69 -2.48
CA ASN A 44 19.77 8.79 -1.44
C ASN A 44 18.60 7.99 -0.88
N VAL A 45 18.81 6.69 -0.69
CA VAL A 45 17.79 5.73 -0.26
C VAL A 45 18.11 5.22 1.13
N CYS A 46 17.13 5.17 2.01
CA CYS A 46 17.18 4.49 3.30
C CYS A 46 16.24 3.27 3.27
N ASP A 47 16.80 2.08 3.36
CA ASP A 47 16.08 0.86 3.71
C ASP A 47 16.14 0.74 5.24
N ALA A 48 15.08 1.18 5.91
CA ALA A 48 15.11 1.46 7.36
C ALA A 48 15.10 0.20 8.23
N LEU A 49 14.62 -0.93 7.69
CA LEU A 49 14.48 -2.22 8.38
C LEU A 49 14.91 -3.35 7.42
N SER A 50 16.20 -3.36 7.08
CA SER A 50 16.71 -4.08 5.92
C SER A 50 16.79 -5.60 6.06
N ALA A 51 16.81 -6.16 7.28
CA ALA A 51 17.01 -7.58 7.54
C ALA A 51 18.21 -8.17 6.78
N SER A 52 17.99 -8.89 5.67
CA SER A 52 19.05 -9.42 4.80
C SER A 52 19.70 -8.38 3.86
N GLY A 53 19.11 -7.19 3.76
CA GLY A 53 19.49 -6.14 2.82
C GLY A 53 18.97 -6.33 1.39
N ALA A 54 18.16 -7.36 1.14
CA ALA A 54 17.77 -7.74 -0.23
C ALA A 54 17.09 -6.61 -1.00
N ARG A 55 16.19 -5.83 -0.37
CA ARG A 55 15.48 -4.73 -1.01
C ARG A 55 16.42 -3.55 -1.33
N GLY A 56 17.13 -3.04 -0.33
CA GLY A 56 18.03 -1.90 -0.50
C GLY A 56 19.19 -2.18 -1.43
N LEU A 57 19.75 -3.39 -1.44
CA LEU A 57 20.80 -3.79 -2.39
C LEU A 57 20.28 -3.83 -3.83
N ARG A 58 19.04 -4.26 -4.03
CA ARG A 58 18.41 -4.23 -5.35
C ARG A 58 18.18 -2.80 -5.82
N TYR A 59 17.75 -1.90 -4.94
CA TYR A 59 17.70 -0.46 -5.29
C TYR A 59 19.05 0.06 -5.77
N ALA A 60 20.13 -0.29 -5.07
CA ALA A 60 21.46 0.12 -5.44
C ALA A 60 21.92 -0.42 -6.81
N ALA A 61 21.58 -1.67 -7.13
CA ALA A 61 22.06 -2.35 -8.33
C ALA A 61 21.17 -2.16 -9.56
N GLU A 62 19.85 -2.14 -9.36
CA GLU A 62 18.87 -2.28 -10.44
C GLU A 62 18.15 -0.98 -10.79
N VAL A 63 18.26 0.07 -9.95
CA VAL A 63 17.64 1.38 -10.19
C VAL A 63 18.72 2.38 -10.64
N LYS A 64 18.54 2.96 -11.82
CA LYS A 64 19.40 4.03 -12.34
C LYS A 64 19.09 5.34 -11.61
N GLY A 65 20.11 6.16 -11.38
CA GLY A 65 19.93 7.47 -10.72
C GLY A 65 19.92 7.42 -9.18
N VAL A 66 19.94 6.24 -8.55
CA VAL A 66 20.12 6.10 -7.10
C VAL A 66 21.53 6.50 -6.70
N GLY A 67 21.62 7.39 -5.68
CA GLY A 67 22.86 7.83 -5.05
C GLY A 67 23.42 6.79 -4.07
N LYS A 68 23.54 7.18 -2.80
CA LYS A 68 23.90 6.26 -1.71
C LYS A 68 22.68 5.50 -1.21
N VAL A 69 22.90 4.26 -0.78
CA VAL A 69 21.88 3.42 -0.16
C VAL A 69 22.33 3.04 1.25
N PHE A 70 21.51 3.39 2.22
CA PHE A 70 21.73 3.13 3.63
C PHE A 70 20.83 1.97 4.04
N LEU A 71 21.45 0.85 4.44
CA LEU A 71 20.75 -0.36 4.86
C LEU A 71 20.88 -0.49 6.38
N ASN A 72 19.77 -0.27 7.07
CA ASN A 72 19.75 -0.27 8.53
C ASN A 72 19.03 -1.49 9.09
N ASP A 73 19.56 -2.01 10.18
CA ASP A 73 18.87 -2.95 11.05
C ASP A 73 19.39 -2.82 12.48
N SER A 74 18.56 -3.05 13.47
CA SER A 74 18.97 -3.05 14.89
C SER A 74 19.73 -4.33 15.27
N SER A 75 19.51 -5.43 14.55
CA SER A 75 20.13 -6.73 14.80
C SER A 75 21.59 -6.79 14.32
N PRO A 76 22.56 -7.10 15.20
CA PRO A 76 23.95 -7.31 14.79
C PRO A 76 24.10 -8.41 13.73
N SER A 77 23.30 -9.46 13.80
CA SER A 77 23.30 -10.57 12.83
C SER A 77 22.85 -10.12 11.45
N ALA A 78 21.78 -9.29 11.38
CA ALA A 78 21.30 -8.69 10.14
C ALA A 78 22.38 -7.78 9.52
N VAL A 79 22.97 -6.89 10.30
CA VAL A 79 24.04 -5.99 9.83
C VAL A 79 25.26 -6.77 9.31
N LYS A 80 25.63 -7.85 9.97
CA LYS A 80 26.72 -8.74 9.50
C LYS A 80 26.35 -9.37 8.14
N LEU A 81 25.10 -9.81 7.98
CA LEU A 81 24.61 -10.38 6.71
C LEU A 81 24.54 -9.32 5.61
N ILE A 82 24.02 -8.12 5.90
CA ILE A 82 24.01 -6.99 4.96
C ILE A 82 25.41 -6.69 4.44
N LYS A 83 26.43 -6.60 5.34
CA LYS A 83 27.82 -6.36 4.94
C LYS A 83 28.35 -7.46 4.00
N LYS A 84 28.06 -8.75 4.28
CA LYS A 84 28.42 -9.86 3.40
C LYS A 84 27.76 -9.72 2.02
N ASN A 85 26.47 -9.37 1.97
CA ASN A 85 25.72 -9.21 0.73
C ASN A 85 26.17 -7.98 -0.08
N ILE A 86 26.55 -6.87 0.59
CA ILE A 86 27.20 -5.72 -0.06
C ILE A 86 28.49 -6.15 -0.75
N PHE A 87 29.35 -6.90 -0.04
CA PHE A 87 30.64 -7.38 -0.57
C PHE A 87 30.44 -8.34 -1.75
N LEU A 88 29.55 -9.32 -1.60
CA LEU A 88 29.21 -10.32 -2.64
C LEU A 88 28.81 -9.66 -3.96
N ASN A 89 28.09 -8.55 -3.91
CA ASN A 89 27.58 -7.83 -5.08
C ASN A 89 28.46 -6.64 -5.52
N LYS A 90 29.62 -6.44 -4.89
CA LYS A 90 30.58 -5.36 -5.21
C LYS A 90 29.97 -3.95 -5.09
N LEU A 91 29.08 -3.75 -4.09
CA LEU A 91 28.34 -2.51 -3.88
C LEU A 91 28.92 -1.61 -2.78
N GLN A 92 30.15 -1.84 -2.30
CA GLN A 92 30.77 -1.12 -1.19
C GLN A 92 30.88 0.40 -1.42
N LYS A 93 31.01 0.83 -2.68
CA LYS A 93 31.07 2.26 -3.02
C LYS A 93 29.70 2.95 -2.96
N LYS A 94 28.60 2.19 -3.03
CA LYS A 94 27.24 2.73 -3.14
C LYS A 94 26.37 2.44 -1.88
N CYS A 95 26.66 1.35 -1.16
CA CYS A 95 25.87 0.89 -0.04
C CYS A 95 26.62 0.99 1.30
N THR A 96 25.91 1.40 2.35
CA THR A 96 26.41 1.46 3.72
C THR A 96 25.48 0.68 4.64
N ALA A 97 26.04 -0.31 5.39
CA ALA A 97 25.30 -1.03 6.42
C ALA A 97 25.38 -0.26 7.75
N ILE A 98 24.24 0.01 8.36
CA ILE A 98 24.12 0.75 9.62
C ILE A 98 23.50 -0.18 10.68
N LYS A 99 23.96 -0.07 11.93
CA LYS A 99 23.36 -0.70 13.09
C LYS A 99 22.74 0.38 13.96
N SER A 100 21.42 0.56 13.87
CA SER A 100 20.69 1.53 14.69
C SER A 100 19.24 1.11 14.89
N ASP A 101 18.60 1.64 15.93
CA ASP A 101 17.15 1.71 15.95
C ASP A 101 16.67 2.56 14.77
N ALA A 102 15.61 2.11 14.07
CA ALA A 102 15.14 2.78 12.86
C ALA A 102 14.60 4.19 13.15
N SER A 103 13.88 4.38 14.26
CA SER A 103 13.35 5.69 14.63
C SER A 103 14.47 6.67 14.98
N LEU A 104 15.52 6.19 15.65
CA LEU A 104 16.69 7.01 15.98
C LEU A 104 17.45 7.43 14.70
N LEU A 105 17.69 6.47 13.79
CA LEU A 105 18.35 6.75 12.52
C LEU A 105 17.57 7.80 11.71
N LEU A 106 16.27 7.59 11.55
CA LEU A 106 15.40 8.46 10.78
C LEU A 106 15.26 9.85 11.41
N SER A 107 15.24 9.95 12.75
CA SER A 107 15.13 11.26 13.42
C SER A 107 16.36 12.17 13.22
N GLY A 108 17.51 11.60 12.93
CA GLY A 108 18.79 12.32 12.77
C GLY A 108 19.21 12.57 11.33
N ASN A 109 18.48 12.09 10.33
CA ASN A 109 18.92 12.15 8.93
C ASN A 109 17.75 12.48 7.99
N ILE A 110 18.08 12.92 6.76
CA ILE A 110 17.11 13.20 5.70
C ILE A 110 17.44 12.35 4.47
N TYR A 111 16.42 11.74 3.89
CA TYR A 111 16.54 10.86 2.73
C TYR A 111 15.56 11.26 1.62
N GLY A 112 15.99 11.10 0.37
CA GLY A 112 15.13 11.30 -0.80
C GLY A 112 14.15 10.14 -1.02
N MET A 113 14.53 8.93 -0.59
CA MET A 113 13.63 7.77 -0.55
C MET A 113 13.79 7.02 0.77
N ILE A 114 12.69 6.66 1.40
CA ILE A 114 12.66 5.79 2.58
C ILE A 114 11.79 4.59 2.30
N ASP A 115 12.34 3.40 2.50
CA ASP A 115 11.57 2.15 2.52
C ASP A 115 11.39 1.68 3.97
N LEU A 116 10.15 1.58 4.42
CA LEU A 116 9.75 1.18 5.75
C LEU A 116 8.96 -0.14 5.68
N ASP A 117 9.63 -1.25 5.92
CA ASP A 117 9.05 -2.60 5.82
C ASP A 117 9.19 -3.37 7.15
N PRO A 118 8.43 -2.99 8.20
CA PRO A 118 8.49 -3.62 9.51
C PRO A 118 7.73 -4.95 9.55
N PHE A 119 8.04 -5.76 10.56
CA PHE A 119 7.11 -6.75 11.06
C PHE A 119 5.93 -6.07 11.77
N GLY A 120 4.70 -6.37 11.33
CA GLY A 120 3.50 -5.81 11.94
C GLY A 120 3.21 -4.38 11.49
N PRO A 121 2.78 -3.49 12.43
CA PRO A 121 2.37 -2.14 12.10
C PRO A 121 3.57 -1.20 11.89
N PRO A 122 3.53 -0.33 10.86
CA PRO A 122 4.55 0.70 10.67
C PRO A 122 4.39 1.90 11.61
N VAL A 123 3.30 2.00 12.35
CA VAL A 123 2.86 3.19 13.08
C VAL A 123 3.93 3.78 13.99
N LYS A 124 4.67 2.94 14.72
CA LYS A 124 5.73 3.40 15.64
C LYS A 124 6.90 4.13 14.95
N PHE A 125 7.00 4.02 13.63
CA PHE A 125 8.08 4.63 12.85
C PHE A 125 7.60 5.82 11.98
N LEU A 126 6.27 6.07 11.89
CA LEU A 126 5.71 7.01 10.93
C LEU A 126 6.17 8.45 11.20
N ASP A 127 6.20 8.90 12.46
CA ASP A 127 6.63 10.26 12.79
C ASP A 127 8.12 10.48 12.47
N SER A 128 8.99 9.51 12.80
CA SER A 128 10.40 9.60 12.42
C SER A 128 10.62 9.50 10.91
N THR A 129 9.78 8.72 10.20
CA THR A 129 9.78 8.65 8.73
C THR A 129 9.37 9.98 8.12
N ALA A 130 8.31 10.60 8.63
CA ALA A 130 7.86 11.92 8.18
C ALA A 130 8.94 12.99 8.40
N LYS A 131 9.61 12.98 9.56
CA LYS A 131 10.72 13.87 9.87
C LYS A 131 11.89 13.69 8.88
N ALA A 132 12.27 12.44 8.59
CA ALA A 132 13.38 12.08 7.70
C ALA A 132 13.09 12.26 6.21
N ALA A 133 11.82 12.34 5.84
CA ALA A 133 11.41 12.45 4.45
C ALA A 133 11.82 13.80 3.85
N PHE A 134 12.61 13.75 2.76
CA PHE A 134 12.94 14.95 2.00
C PHE A 134 11.68 15.52 1.33
N HIS A 135 11.59 16.85 1.21
CA HIS A 135 10.57 17.48 0.37
C HIS A 135 10.72 17.02 -1.08
N LYS A 136 9.61 16.67 -1.73
CA LYS A 136 9.59 15.95 -3.02
C LYS A 136 10.28 14.58 -2.95
N GLY A 137 10.33 13.96 -1.77
CA GLY A 137 10.83 12.62 -1.58
C GLY A 137 9.81 11.54 -1.93
N PHE A 138 10.26 10.28 -1.89
CA PHE A 138 9.46 9.10 -2.17
C PHE A 138 9.48 8.14 -0.98
N ILE A 139 8.32 7.63 -0.59
CA ILE A 139 8.19 6.78 0.59
C ILE A 139 7.51 5.49 0.20
N GLY A 140 8.10 4.35 0.57
CA GLY A 140 7.49 3.05 0.47
C GLY A 140 7.20 2.49 1.86
N ILE A 141 5.96 2.07 2.13
CA ILE A 141 5.54 1.56 3.44
C ILE A 141 4.83 0.23 3.29
N THR A 142 5.15 -0.72 4.16
CA THR A 142 4.46 -2.01 4.29
C THR A 142 3.79 -2.12 5.65
N ALA A 143 2.61 -2.74 5.71
CA ALA A 143 1.97 -3.19 6.96
C ALA A 143 1.53 -4.65 6.82
N THR A 144 1.89 -5.48 7.79
CA THR A 144 1.57 -6.93 7.80
C THR A 144 0.53 -7.30 8.86
N ASP A 145 0.08 -6.36 9.70
CA ASP A 145 -0.92 -6.58 10.74
C ASP A 145 -2.37 -6.33 10.25
N THR A 146 -2.71 -6.96 9.13
CA THR A 146 -3.99 -6.78 8.44
C THR A 146 -5.22 -7.02 9.30
N ALA A 147 -5.16 -7.89 10.32
CA ALA A 147 -6.27 -8.16 11.23
C ALA A 147 -6.78 -6.90 11.96
N ALA A 148 -5.86 -6.00 12.36
CA ALA A 148 -6.21 -4.72 12.98
C ALA A 148 -6.88 -3.76 12.00
N LEU A 149 -6.45 -3.80 10.74
CA LEU A 149 -6.90 -2.90 9.68
C LEU A 149 -8.21 -3.36 9.04
N CYS A 150 -8.41 -4.69 8.86
CA CYS A 150 -9.57 -5.27 8.17
C CYS A 150 -10.81 -5.49 9.05
N GLY A 151 -10.84 -4.99 10.28
CA GLY A 151 -12.00 -5.14 11.17
C GLY A 151 -12.11 -6.50 11.87
N SER A 152 -11.12 -7.40 11.75
CA SER A 152 -11.07 -8.64 12.53
C SER A 152 -10.68 -8.41 13.99
N SER A 153 -9.92 -7.35 14.26
CA SER A 153 -9.50 -6.93 15.59
C SER A 153 -9.69 -5.42 15.78
N PRO A 154 -10.94 -4.92 15.90
CA PRO A 154 -11.24 -3.49 15.91
C PRO A 154 -10.54 -2.69 17.01
N MET A 155 -10.40 -3.28 18.20
CA MET A 155 -9.70 -2.63 19.33
C MET A 155 -8.19 -2.55 19.10
N ALA A 156 -7.60 -3.48 18.35
CA ALA A 156 -6.22 -3.36 17.92
C ALA A 156 -6.06 -2.26 16.86
N GLY A 157 -7.06 -2.09 15.97
CA GLY A 157 -7.15 -0.97 15.03
C GLY A 157 -7.16 0.38 15.77
N LEU A 158 -8.06 0.52 16.75
CA LEU A 158 -8.14 1.74 17.56
C LEU A 158 -6.83 2.03 18.30
N ARG A 159 -6.25 1.03 18.97
CA ARG A 159 -5.01 1.21 19.74
C ARG A 159 -3.79 1.56 18.88
N LYS A 160 -3.66 0.95 17.70
CA LYS A 160 -2.50 1.12 16.83
C LYS A 160 -2.63 2.29 15.87
N TYR A 161 -3.78 2.42 15.23
CA TYR A 161 -4.03 3.35 14.13
C TYR A 161 -4.94 4.53 14.52
N GLY A 162 -5.45 4.56 15.76
CA GLY A 162 -6.39 5.58 16.23
C GLY A 162 -7.79 5.45 15.63
N ILE A 163 -8.06 4.40 14.86
CA ILE A 163 -9.31 4.19 14.12
C ILE A 163 -9.88 2.81 14.45
N LYS A 164 -11.14 2.79 14.91
CA LYS A 164 -11.86 1.55 15.13
C LYS A 164 -12.33 0.99 13.79
N SER A 165 -11.62 0.00 13.28
CA SER A 165 -11.96 -0.68 12.03
C SER A 165 -13.27 -1.48 12.16
N ILE A 166 -13.97 -1.67 11.04
CA ILE A 166 -15.22 -2.46 10.98
C ILE A 166 -15.11 -3.59 9.96
N ARG A 167 -15.88 -4.66 10.15
CA ARG A 167 -15.97 -5.73 9.15
C ARG A 167 -16.88 -5.28 8.01
N THR A 168 -16.38 -5.36 6.78
CA THR A 168 -17.14 -5.05 5.56
C THR A 168 -16.81 -6.08 4.48
N GLU A 169 -17.55 -6.10 3.37
CA GLU A 169 -17.18 -6.88 2.21
C GLU A 169 -15.96 -6.31 1.45
N PHE A 170 -15.68 -5.03 1.66
CA PHE A 170 -14.55 -4.29 1.09
C PHE A 170 -13.40 -4.06 2.10
N TYR A 171 -13.23 -4.99 3.04
CA TYR A 171 -12.31 -4.88 4.18
C TYR A 171 -10.84 -4.62 3.77
N ASN A 172 -10.40 -5.16 2.62
CA ASN A 172 -9.02 -4.95 2.15
C ASN A 172 -8.77 -3.49 1.76
N GLU A 173 -9.70 -2.85 1.06
CA GLU A 173 -9.58 -1.43 0.72
C GLU A 173 -9.75 -0.55 1.96
N LEU A 174 -10.71 -0.87 2.83
CA LEU A 174 -10.91 -0.15 4.09
C LEU A 174 -9.64 -0.18 4.94
N GLY A 175 -9.02 -1.35 5.08
CA GLY A 175 -7.79 -1.50 5.84
C GLY A 175 -6.61 -0.72 5.25
N LEU A 176 -6.47 -0.71 3.93
CA LEU A 176 -5.46 0.07 3.25
C LEU A 176 -5.69 1.58 3.43
N ARG A 177 -6.94 2.05 3.38
CA ARG A 177 -7.29 3.46 3.62
C ARG A 177 -7.04 3.88 5.07
N ILE A 178 -7.31 3.03 6.06
CA ILE A 178 -6.95 3.27 7.47
C ILE A 178 -5.42 3.45 7.61
N LEU A 179 -4.64 2.60 6.94
CA LEU A 179 -3.17 2.72 6.95
C LEU A 179 -2.72 4.04 6.30
N ILE A 180 -3.26 4.38 5.12
CA ILE A 180 -2.97 5.66 4.43
C ILE A 180 -3.31 6.85 5.34
N THR A 181 -4.46 6.81 6.00
CA THR A 181 -4.88 7.85 6.96
C THR A 181 -3.85 8.06 8.06
N SER A 182 -3.36 6.97 8.66
CA SER A 182 -2.34 7.05 9.72
C SER A 182 -1.01 7.61 9.22
N ILE A 183 -0.63 7.27 7.98
CA ILE A 183 0.56 7.83 7.32
C ILE A 183 0.37 9.33 7.10
N MET A 184 -0.75 9.74 6.50
CA MET A 184 -1.05 11.15 6.21
C MET A 184 -1.06 12.00 7.49
N LEU A 185 -1.69 11.51 8.56
CA LEU A 185 -1.72 12.21 9.84
C LEU A 185 -0.33 12.33 10.47
N ALA A 186 0.52 11.32 10.35
CA ALA A 186 1.89 11.39 10.82
C ALA A 186 2.69 12.45 10.04
N PHE A 187 2.56 12.48 8.71
CA PHE A 187 3.23 13.47 7.86
C PHE A 187 2.69 14.88 8.10
N ALA A 188 1.38 15.04 8.25
CA ALA A 188 0.73 16.33 8.54
C ALA A 188 1.24 16.97 9.84
N ARG A 189 1.51 16.17 10.90
CA ARG A 189 2.13 16.68 12.13
C ARG A 189 3.53 17.27 11.93
N HIS A 190 4.17 16.95 10.81
CA HIS A 190 5.48 17.47 10.40
C HIS A 190 5.37 18.46 9.23
N GLU A 191 4.18 19.05 9.01
CA GLU A 191 3.91 20.02 7.95
C GLU A 191 4.26 19.51 6.54
N LYS A 192 4.04 18.22 6.33
CA LYS A 192 4.27 17.53 5.05
C LYS A 192 3.02 16.82 4.60
N ALA A 193 2.74 16.89 3.30
CA ALA A 193 1.67 16.13 2.68
C ALA A 193 2.22 14.81 2.14
N PHE A 194 1.62 13.69 2.53
CA PHE A 194 1.88 12.38 1.91
C PHE A 194 0.82 12.11 0.87
N ILE A 195 1.18 12.05 -0.40
CA ILE A 195 0.28 11.80 -1.53
C ILE A 195 0.50 10.37 -2.02
N PRO A 196 -0.46 9.44 -1.82
CA PRO A 196 -0.35 8.08 -2.31
C PRO A 196 -0.37 8.06 -3.85
N VAL A 197 0.51 7.27 -4.47
CA VAL A 197 0.61 7.15 -5.92
C VAL A 197 0.48 5.72 -6.42
N LEU A 198 0.78 4.74 -5.55
CA LEU A 198 0.63 3.31 -5.85
C LEU A 198 0.41 2.56 -4.54
N ALA A 199 -0.79 1.97 -4.38
CA ALA A 199 -1.17 1.27 -3.17
C ALA A 199 -1.99 0.02 -3.52
N PHE A 200 -1.62 -1.13 -2.94
CA PHE A 200 -2.27 -2.41 -3.22
C PHE A 200 -2.13 -3.39 -2.06
N PRO A 201 -3.11 -4.30 -1.90
CA PRO A 201 -2.98 -5.48 -1.06
C PRO A 201 -2.19 -6.56 -1.81
N TYR A 202 -1.39 -7.33 -1.09
CA TYR A 202 -0.82 -8.55 -1.63
C TYR A 202 -0.70 -9.60 -0.53
N LYS A 203 -1.33 -10.78 -0.69
CA LYS A 203 -1.39 -11.84 0.32
C LYS A 203 -1.88 -11.30 1.67
N HIS A 204 -0.98 -11.21 2.66
CA HIS A 204 -1.29 -10.84 4.04
C HIS A 204 -0.70 -9.47 4.43
N TYR A 205 -0.44 -8.59 3.48
CA TYR A 205 0.09 -7.26 3.75
C TYR A 205 -0.39 -6.21 2.74
N TYR A 206 -0.24 -4.96 3.13
CA TYR A 206 -0.44 -3.80 2.28
C TYR A 206 0.89 -3.18 1.91
N ARG A 207 1.03 -2.76 0.66
CA ARG A 207 2.15 -1.97 0.18
C ARG A 207 1.65 -0.65 -0.35
N ILE A 208 2.28 0.44 0.08
CA ILE A 208 1.92 1.81 -0.29
C ILE A 208 3.18 2.55 -0.69
N PHE A 209 3.08 3.28 -1.80
CA PHE A 209 4.08 4.26 -2.21
C PHE A 209 3.42 5.62 -2.29
N GLY A 210 4.12 6.66 -1.83
CA GLY A 210 3.65 8.03 -1.89
C GLY A 210 4.78 9.02 -2.11
N LYS A 211 4.40 10.18 -2.63
CA LYS A 211 5.25 11.36 -2.76
C LYS A 211 5.05 12.27 -1.56
N VAL A 212 6.09 13.00 -1.22
CA VAL A 212 6.07 13.98 -0.12
C VAL A 212 6.00 15.38 -0.72
N GLU A 213 4.96 16.13 -0.37
CA GLU A 213 4.76 17.51 -0.82
C GLU A 213 4.73 18.47 0.36
N HIS A 214 4.69 19.77 0.04
CA HIS A 214 4.69 20.86 1.02
C HIS A 214 3.38 20.96 1.82
N GLU A 215 3.46 21.73 2.90
CA GLU A 215 2.39 22.14 3.82
C GLU A 215 1.13 22.62 3.09
N GLY A 216 1.23 23.42 2.05
CA GLY A 216 0.07 23.90 1.27
C GLY A 216 -0.84 22.81 0.71
N SER A 217 -0.36 21.57 0.61
CA SER A 217 -1.18 20.41 0.19
C SER A 217 -1.84 19.66 1.36
N VAL A 218 -1.46 19.95 2.61
CA VAL A 218 -1.96 19.21 3.79
C VAL A 218 -3.45 19.43 4.01
N ALA A 219 -3.89 20.69 4.02
CA ALA A 219 -5.31 21.03 4.22
C ALA A 219 -6.20 20.33 3.18
N ASN A 220 -5.84 20.45 1.90
CA ASN A 220 -6.59 19.81 0.80
C ASN A 220 -6.67 18.27 0.91
N LEU A 221 -5.68 17.63 1.53
CA LEU A 221 -5.73 16.19 1.80
C LEU A 221 -6.63 15.86 2.99
N LEU A 222 -6.59 16.66 4.05
CA LEU A 222 -7.41 16.44 5.25
C LEU A 222 -8.89 16.70 4.97
N ASP A 223 -9.25 17.62 4.07
CA ASP A 223 -10.61 17.85 3.60
C ASP A 223 -11.23 16.63 2.90
N GLN A 224 -10.40 15.69 2.45
CA GLN A 224 -10.86 14.42 1.86
C GLN A 224 -11.09 13.32 2.90
N PHE A 225 -11.02 13.63 4.20
CA PHE A 225 -11.31 12.67 5.24
C PHE A 225 -12.81 12.63 5.52
N GLY A 226 -13.33 11.42 5.70
CA GLY A 226 -14.76 11.22 6.00
C GLY A 226 -15.01 9.85 6.63
N PHE A 227 -16.27 9.61 6.92
CA PHE A 227 -16.72 8.36 7.52
C PHE A 227 -17.20 7.39 6.46
N VAL A 228 -17.03 6.11 6.74
CA VAL A 228 -17.58 4.99 5.97
C VAL A 228 -18.66 4.34 6.82
N ASN A 229 -19.88 4.35 6.33
CA ASN A 229 -21.00 3.68 6.97
C ASN A 229 -21.36 2.43 6.18
N TYR A 230 -21.64 1.33 6.87
CA TYR A 230 -21.89 0.05 6.22
C TYR A 230 -22.96 -0.75 6.96
N CYS A 231 -23.96 -1.23 6.22
CA CYS A 231 -24.99 -2.14 6.70
C CYS A 231 -24.61 -3.60 6.40
N GLU A 232 -24.35 -4.40 7.43
CA GLU A 232 -24.01 -5.82 7.25
C GLU A 232 -25.17 -6.66 6.72
N LYS A 233 -26.43 -6.22 6.89
CA LYS A 233 -27.62 -6.95 6.47
C LYS A 233 -27.87 -6.84 4.97
N CYS A 234 -27.86 -5.63 4.42
CA CYS A 234 -28.18 -5.34 3.03
C CYS A 234 -26.97 -4.93 2.16
N SER A 235 -25.78 -4.77 2.74
CA SER A 235 -24.56 -4.26 2.06
C SER A 235 -24.67 -2.81 1.58
N GLU A 236 -25.69 -2.05 2.03
CA GLU A 236 -25.76 -0.61 1.77
C GLU A 236 -24.60 0.12 2.43
N ARG A 237 -24.16 1.19 1.80
CA ARG A 237 -23.03 2.01 2.23
C ARG A 237 -23.23 3.47 1.93
N SER A 238 -22.74 4.32 2.82
CA SER A 238 -22.66 5.76 2.60
C SER A 238 -21.31 6.30 3.04
N PHE A 239 -20.96 7.48 2.56
CA PHE A 239 -19.67 8.10 2.80
C PHE A 239 -19.82 9.56 3.19
N GLY A 240 -18.87 10.08 3.98
CA GLY A 240 -18.80 11.48 4.37
C GLY A 240 -19.12 11.66 5.85
N GLN A 241 -20.37 11.84 6.23
CA GLN A 241 -20.79 12.01 7.63
C GLN A 241 -21.17 10.67 8.27
N PRO A 242 -21.09 10.54 9.61
CA PRO A 242 -21.58 9.36 10.31
C PRO A 242 -23.10 9.16 10.10
N GLU A 243 -23.47 7.92 9.80
CA GLU A 243 -24.88 7.49 9.66
C GLU A 243 -25.12 6.26 10.54
N ILE A 244 -26.17 6.28 11.34
CA ILE A 244 -26.44 5.25 12.35
C ILE A 244 -27.49 4.24 11.87
N ILE A 245 -28.48 4.69 11.10
CA ILE A 245 -29.63 3.88 10.67
C ILE A 245 -29.85 4.03 9.17
N HIS A 246 -30.08 2.91 8.47
CA HIS A 246 -30.51 2.85 7.08
C HIS A 246 -31.64 1.82 6.96
N ASP A 247 -32.83 2.22 6.50
CA ASP A 247 -34.02 1.39 6.34
C ASP A 247 -34.31 0.50 7.59
N GLY A 248 -34.23 1.10 8.80
CA GLY A 248 -34.39 0.40 10.06
C GLY A 248 -33.24 -0.54 10.46
N HIS A 249 -32.19 -0.62 9.68
CA HIS A 249 -30.98 -1.37 9.99
C HIS A 249 -29.93 -0.50 10.65
N GLN A 250 -29.24 -1.04 11.67
CA GLN A 250 -28.11 -0.36 12.28
C GLN A 250 -26.90 -0.39 11.35
N MET A 251 -26.32 0.78 11.08
CA MET A 251 -25.07 0.94 10.35
C MET A 251 -23.87 0.81 11.27
N LYS A 252 -22.78 0.26 10.75
CA LYS A 252 -21.45 0.31 11.38
C LYS A 252 -20.65 1.43 10.74
N THR A 253 -20.04 2.28 11.55
CA THR A 253 -19.29 3.46 11.10
C THR A 253 -17.81 3.31 11.42
N CYS A 254 -16.96 3.68 10.45
CA CYS A 254 -15.50 3.74 10.56
C CYS A 254 -15.00 5.08 10.05
N GLY A 255 -14.09 5.70 10.77
CA GLY A 255 -13.48 6.97 10.33
C GLY A 255 -13.29 7.97 11.50
N PRO A 256 -12.89 9.23 11.16
CA PRO A 256 -12.63 9.68 9.80
C PRO A 256 -11.42 9.02 9.16
N ILE A 257 -11.52 8.69 7.88
CA ILE A 257 -10.44 8.10 7.06
C ILE A 257 -10.33 8.81 5.72
N TYR A 258 -9.18 8.67 5.05
CA TYR A 258 -8.97 9.22 3.72
C TYR A 258 -9.86 8.53 2.67
N LEU A 259 -10.69 9.33 2.00
CA LEU A 259 -11.62 8.90 0.94
C LEU A 259 -11.17 9.32 -0.46
N GLY A 260 -10.03 10.00 -0.59
CA GLY A 260 -9.47 10.41 -1.87
C GLY A 260 -8.86 9.27 -2.69
N LYS A 261 -8.20 9.62 -3.77
CA LYS A 261 -7.51 8.68 -4.66
C LYS A 261 -6.31 8.03 -3.98
N ILE A 262 -6.20 6.71 -4.09
CA ILE A 262 -5.10 5.92 -3.51
C ILE A 262 -4.05 5.50 -4.55
N ASN A 263 -4.35 5.67 -5.84
CA ASN A 263 -3.47 5.39 -6.96
C ASN A 263 -3.49 6.57 -7.95
N ASP A 264 -2.32 6.91 -8.48
CA ASP A 264 -2.15 7.84 -9.60
C ASP A 264 -2.05 7.02 -10.89
N SER A 265 -3.03 7.15 -11.77
CA SER A 265 -3.11 6.37 -13.02
C SER A 265 -1.87 6.56 -13.91
N THR A 266 -1.30 7.77 -13.94
CA THR A 266 -0.09 8.06 -14.71
C THR A 266 1.13 7.36 -14.11
N PHE A 267 1.25 7.36 -12.79
CA PHE A 267 2.33 6.66 -12.08
C PHE A 267 2.22 5.14 -12.22
N VAL A 268 1.00 4.59 -12.11
CA VAL A 268 0.73 3.15 -12.32
C VAL A 268 1.09 2.73 -13.74
N GLU A 269 0.64 3.49 -14.76
CA GLU A 269 0.97 3.22 -16.17
C GLU A 269 2.47 3.27 -16.44
N ALA A 270 3.17 4.27 -15.89
CA ALA A 270 4.62 4.38 -16.01
C ALA A 270 5.33 3.19 -15.32
N THR A 271 4.86 2.77 -14.14
CA THR A 271 5.38 1.61 -13.42
C THR A 271 5.17 0.32 -14.21
N LEU A 272 3.99 0.14 -14.82
CA LEU A 272 3.69 -0.98 -15.71
C LEU A 272 4.62 -0.99 -16.94
N LYS A 273 4.88 0.16 -17.54
CA LYS A 273 5.82 0.29 -18.68
C LYS A 273 7.26 -0.06 -18.30
N ASP A 274 7.74 0.37 -17.14
CA ASP A 274 9.07 0.00 -16.65
C ASP A 274 9.14 -1.51 -16.35
N MET A 275 8.11 -2.05 -15.68
CA MET A 275 8.03 -3.48 -15.36
C MET A 275 8.10 -4.37 -16.61
N ARG A 276 7.48 -3.96 -17.73
CA ARG A 276 7.53 -4.68 -19.00
C ARG A 276 8.94 -4.81 -19.57
N LYS A 277 9.86 -3.91 -19.21
CA LYS A 277 11.26 -3.93 -19.68
C LYS A 277 12.17 -4.80 -18.81
N ARG A 278 11.66 -5.29 -17.66
CA ARG A 278 12.46 -6.05 -16.69
C ARG A 278 12.21 -7.54 -16.83
N ASP A 279 13.26 -8.32 -16.58
CA ASP A 279 13.20 -9.78 -16.57
C ASP A 279 13.11 -10.28 -15.11
N PHE A 280 11.91 -10.13 -14.50
CA PHE A 280 11.61 -10.61 -13.17
C PHE A 280 10.93 -11.97 -13.22
N ARG A 281 11.20 -12.80 -12.23
CA ARG A 281 10.66 -14.17 -12.15
C ARG A 281 9.12 -14.20 -12.07
N LEU A 282 8.53 -13.27 -11.33
CA LEU A 282 7.08 -13.16 -11.13
C LEU A 282 6.41 -12.19 -12.10
N ARG A 283 7.07 -11.83 -13.20
CA ARG A 283 6.63 -10.83 -14.18
C ARG A 283 5.16 -10.96 -14.58
N LYS A 284 4.65 -12.19 -14.76
CA LYS A 284 3.25 -12.41 -15.16
C LYS A 284 2.26 -11.94 -14.10
N GLU A 285 2.52 -12.23 -12.83
CA GLU A 285 1.67 -11.80 -11.71
C GLU A 285 1.75 -10.30 -11.49
N GLU A 286 2.96 -9.74 -11.58
CA GLU A 286 3.23 -8.31 -11.44
C GLU A 286 2.54 -7.48 -12.50
N LEU A 287 2.63 -7.89 -13.76
CA LEU A 287 1.95 -7.24 -14.88
C LEU A 287 0.43 -7.33 -14.74
N LYS A 288 -0.11 -8.49 -14.31
CA LYS A 288 -1.54 -8.65 -14.04
C LYS A 288 -2.02 -7.69 -12.95
N LEU A 289 -1.29 -7.58 -11.84
CA LEU A 289 -1.63 -6.68 -10.74
C LEU A 289 -1.62 -5.21 -11.19
N LEU A 290 -0.54 -4.78 -11.83
CA LEU A 290 -0.40 -3.39 -12.30
C LEU A 290 -1.41 -3.04 -13.42
N ASP A 291 -1.70 -3.98 -14.31
CA ASP A 291 -2.70 -3.77 -15.37
C ASP A 291 -4.12 -3.69 -14.80
N THR A 292 -4.44 -4.49 -13.78
CA THR A 292 -5.71 -4.36 -13.04
C THR A 292 -5.82 -3.00 -12.37
N LEU A 293 -4.77 -2.53 -11.66
CA LEU A 293 -4.73 -1.20 -11.05
C LEU A 293 -4.90 -0.08 -12.07
N ARG A 294 -4.29 -0.22 -13.24
CA ARG A 294 -4.40 0.75 -14.35
C ARG A 294 -5.83 0.88 -14.88
N GLN A 295 -6.55 -0.23 -14.94
CA GLN A 295 -7.93 -0.30 -15.45
C GLN A 295 -8.97 -0.02 -14.36
N GLU A 296 -8.57 -0.01 -13.10
CA GLU A 296 -9.46 0.15 -11.96
C GLU A 296 -10.07 1.56 -11.95
N SER A 297 -11.39 1.62 -11.81
CA SER A 297 -12.13 2.88 -11.72
C SER A 297 -11.88 3.57 -10.37
N ASP A 298 -11.86 4.92 -10.34
CA ASP A 298 -11.58 5.74 -9.15
C ASP A 298 -12.77 5.83 -8.17
N TYR A 299 -13.74 4.91 -8.21
CA TYR A 299 -14.88 4.93 -7.28
C TYR A 299 -14.50 4.32 -5.94
N LEU A 300 -15.10 4.86 -4.87
CA LEU A 300 -14.86 4.39 -3.51
C LEU A 300 -15.42 2.99 -3.29
N PHE A 301 -14.56 2.09 -2.86
CA PHE A 301 -14.85 0.73 -2.49
C PHE A 301 -15.51 -0.10 -3.61
N TYR A 302 -15.54 -1.38 -3.44
CA TYR A 302 -16.10 -2.34 -4.38
C TYR A 302 -17.30 -3.08 -3.78
N TYR A 303 -18.17 -3.60 -4.61
CA TYR A 303 -19.20 -4.57 -4.24
C TYR A 303 -18.66 -5.99 -4.43
N ASN A 304 -18.84 -6.86 -3.44
CA ASN A 304 -18.57 -8.28 -3.62
C ASN A 304 -19.80 -8.94 -4.24
N THR A 305 -19.71 -9.31 -5.52
CA THR A 305 -20.83 -9.86 -6.31
C THR A 305 -21.38 -11.16 -5.72
N HIS A 306 -20.53 -12.03 -5.15
CA HIS A 306 -20.96 -13.28 -4.50
C HIS A 306 -21.70 -13.00 -3.19
N ARG A 307 -21.30 -12.00 -2.42
CA ARG A 307 -22.03 -11.57 -1.22
C ARG A 307 -23.41 -11.03 -1.57
N LEU A 308 -23.49 -10.15 -2.58
CA LEU A 308 -24.77 -9.64 -3.06
C LEU A 308 -25.68 -10.77 -3.53
N ALA A 309 -25.18 -11.70 -4.31
CA ALA A 309 -25.93 -12.87 -4.77
C ALA A 309 -26.47 -13.70 -3.61
N LYS A 310 -25.69 -13.86 -2.53
CA LYS A 310 -26.15 -14.56 -1.32
C LYS A 310 -27.28 -13.83 -0.59
N ILE A 311 -27.20 -12.49 -0.50
CA ILE A 311 -28.21 -11.66 0.18
C ILE A 311 -29.49 -11.59 -0.64
N TYR A 312 -29.38 -11.30 -1.94
CA TYR A 312 -30.50 -10.97 -2.83
C TYR A 312 -30.97 -12.15 -3.70
N LYS A 313 -30.37 -13.35 -3.52
CA LYS A 313 -30.81 -14.64 -4.12
C LYS A 313 -30.81 -14.62 -5.66
N PHE A 314 -29.77 -14.10 -6.29
CA PHE A 314 -29.58 -14.17 -7.74
C PHE A 314 -28.34 -15.01 -8.13
N THR A 315 -28.26 -15.41 -9.41
CA THR A 315 -27.08 -16.08 -9.95
C THR A 315 -26.07 -15.05 -10.45
N VAL A 316 -24.81 -15.13 -9.98
CA VAL A 316 -23.77 -14.21 -10.41
C VAL A 316 -23.46 -14.42 -11.90
N PRO A 317 -23.64 -13.41 -12.77
CA PRO A 317 -23.25 -13.51 -14.17
C PRO A 317 -21.72 -13.56 -14.32
N LYS A 318 -21.24 -13.91 -15.52
CA LYS A 318 -19.82 -13.77 -15.83
C LYS A 318 -19.41 -12.32 -15.63
N PHE A 319 -18.19 -12.12 -15.13
CA PHE A 319 -17.75 -10.78 -14.73
C PHE A 319 -17.70 -9.79 -15.91
N GLU A 320 -17.29 -10.27 -17.07
CA GLU A 320 -17.25 -9.51 -18.32
C GLU A 320 -18.65 -9.08 -18.77
N ASP A 321 -19.61 -10.01 -18.70
CA ASP A 321 -21.02 -9.73 -19.05
C ASP A 321 -21.62 -8.68 -18.10
N LEU A 322 -21.24 -8.73 -16.81
CA LEU A 322 -21.68 -7.76 -15.81
C LEU A 322 -21.15 -6.37 -16.10
N ILE A 323 -19.86 -6.25 -16.41
CA ILE A 323 -19.26 -4.95 -16.80
C ILE A 323 -19.93 -4.40 -18.07
N GLU A 324 -20.17 -5.25 -19.06
CA GLU A 324 -20.83 -4.84 -20.29
C GLU A 324 -22.27 -4.35 -20.06
N ARG A 325 -23.05 -5.07 -19.22
CA ARG A 325 -24.41 -4.65 -18.85
C ARG A 325 -24.43 -3.30 -18.15
N LEU A 326 -23.50 -3.07 -17.20
CA LEU A 326 -23.36 -1.80 -16.50
C LEU A 326 -23.03 -0.68 -17.48
N ASN A 327 -22.05 -0.89 -18.36
CA ASN A 327 -21.66 0.11 -19.36
C ASN A 327 -22.81 0.45 -20.33
N LYS A 328 -23.59 -0.55 -20.77
CA LYS A 328 -24.78 -0.33 -21.60
C LYS A 328 -25.87 0.50 -20.89
N ASN A 329 -25.92 0.44 -19.56
CA ASN A 329 -26.84 1.23 -18.75
C ASN A 329 -26.23 2.58 -18.28
N GLY A 330 -25.09 3.00 -18.85
CA GLY A 330 -24.46 4.29 -18.57
C GLY A 330 -23.59 4.34 -17.31
N PHE A 331 -23.36 3.21 -16.64
CA PHE A 331 -22.47 3.11 -15.50
C PHE A 331 -21.07 2.70 -15.93
N LYS A 332 -20.05 3.21 -15.23
CA LYS A 332 -18.69 2.72 -15.38
C LYS A 332 -18.45 1.57 -14.41
N ALA A 333 -17.74 0.55 -14.85
CA ALA A 333 -17.43 -0.61 -14.01
C ALA A 333 -16.05 -1.18 -14.31
N SER A 334 -15.39 -1.73 -13.30
CA SER A 334 -14.09 -2.40 -13.45
C SER A 334 -13.91 -3.51 -12.41
N ARG A 335 -12.92 -4.37 -12.65
CA ARG A 335 -12.35 -5.24 -11.64
C ARG A 335 -11.59 -4.41 -10.61
N THR A 336 -11.24 -5.03 -9.48
CA THR A 336 -10.40 -4.44 -8.45
C THR A 336 -9.30 -5.41 -8.03
N VAL A 337 -8.16 -4.88 -7.60
CA VAL A 337 -7.06 -5.69 -7.01
C VAL A 337 -7.36 -6.18 -5.60
N PHE A 338 -8.40 -5.63 -4.97
CA PHE A 338 -8.73 -5.92 -3.57
C PHE A 338 -9.51 -7.22 -3.37
N CYS A 339 -10.20 -7.71 -4.41
CA CYS A 339 -11.04 -8.90 -4.32
C CYS A 339 -11.32 -9.45 -5.73
N ASP A 340 -11.11 -10.75 -5.95
CA ASP A 340 -11.35 -11.39 -7.26
C ASP A 340 -12.82 -11.32 -7.71
N THR A 341 -13.76 -11.27 -6.76
CA THR A 341 -15.20 -11.13 -6.98
C THR A 341 -15.68 -9.69 -6.76
N GLY A 342 -14.74 -8.74 -6.67
CA GLY A 342 -14.99 -7.34 -6.41
C GLY A 342 -15.29 -6.56 -7.68
N LEU A 343 -16.42 -5.90 -7.69
CA LEU A 343 -16.87 -5.00 -8.76
C LEU A 343 -16.81 -3.55 -8.28
N ARG A 344 -16.07 -2.71 -8.96
CA ARG A 344 -16.01 -1.28 -8.71
C ARG A 344 -16.89 -0.56 -9.74
N THR A 345 -17.82 0.29 -9.28
CA THR A 345 -18.76 0.99 -10.17
C THR A 345 -19.27 2.28 -9.52
N ASN A 346 -19.77 3.20 -10.33
CA ASN A 346 -20.52 4.38 -9.87
C ASN A 346 -22.02 4.11 -9.68
N ALA A 347 -22.50 2.92 -10.00
CA ALA A 347 -23.88 2.54 -9.68
C ALA A 347 -24.09 2.43 -8.18
N THR A 348 -25.17 2.97 -7.66
CA THR A 348 -25.65 2.72 -6.30
C THR A 348 -26.04 1.25 -6.15
N LEU A 349 -26.16 0.77 -4.91
CA LEU A 349 -26.60 -0.62 -4.66
C LEU A 349 -27.96 -0.92 -5.33
N LYS A 350 -28.90 0.02 -5.24
CA LYS A 350 -30.24 -0.11 -5.85
C LYS A 350 -30.18 -0.23 -7.38
N GLU A 351 -29.36 0.58 -8.03
CA GLU A 351 -29.16 0.52 -9.48
C GLU A 351 -28.43 -0.77 -9.91
N LEU A 352 -27.40 -1.15 -9.16
CA LEU A 352 -26.67 -2.39 -9.40
C LEU A 352 -27.58 -3.62 -9.32
N LEU A 353 -28.45 -3.67 -8.30
CA LEU A 353 -29.41 -4.78 -8.12
C LEU A 353 -30.42 -4.86 -9.27
N LYS A 354 -30.91 -3.73 -9.81
CA LYS A 354 -31.79 -3.73 -10.99
C LYS A 354 -31.15 -4.31 -12.24
N ILE A 355 -29.83 -4.29 -12.34
CA ILE A 355 -29.08 -4.84 -13.48
C ILE A 355 -28.73 -6.32 -13.26
N LEU A 356 -28.60 -6.71 -11.98
CA LEU A 356 -28.21 -8.07 -11.60
C LEU A 356 -29.39 -9.03 -11.49
N ILE A 357 -30.58 -8.52 -11.12
CA ILE A 357 -31.83 -9.27 -10.91
C ILE A 357 -32.81 -8.96 -12.05
#